data_938b399a4faf2d9c0fa188797fa895a7
#
_entry.id   938b399a4faf2d9c0fa188797fa895a7
#
_cell.length_a   1.000
_cell.length_b   1.000
_cell.length_c   1.000
_cell.angle_alpha   90.00
_cell.angle_beta   90.00
_cell.angle_gamma   90.00
#
_symmetry.space_group_name_H-M   'P 1'
#
loop_
_entity.id
_entity.type
_entity.pdbx_description
1 polymer ?
#
loop_
_entity_poly.entity_id
_entity_poly.type
_entity_poly.pdbx_seq_one_letter_code
_entity_poly.pdbx_strand_id
1 'polypeptide(L)'
;MKQIINLSLSLLLFVWVGTSISVAANVQQVDEIQSAQCPHAPQAYKGKKKCGFDKKKFKHELTVFITKESGMNVNEARAFFPVFFEMRESMRHIEQQKERALRTAAKNNMAERDCKRVLNEMQELDKKRARIEAQYMARLQKMVGARKLLKAIDADKRFGRRLFKQMTKPNKK
;
A
#
# COMPACT_ATOMS: atom_id res chain seq x y z
N MET A 1 -2.11 47.74 37.69
CA MET A 1 -0.69 48.07 37.42
C MET A 1 -0.35 47.53 36.03
N LYS A 2 -0.01 48.43 35.14
CA LYS A 2 0.31 48.22 33.74
C LYS A 2 1.70 47.59 33.61
N GLN A 3 1.89 46.53 32.85
CA GLN A 3 3.20 46.15 32.35
C GLN A 3 3.08 45.94 30.85
N ILE A 4 3.71 46.85 30.17
CA ILE A 4 3.93 46.93 28.73
C ILE A 4 5.12 46.02 28.42
N ILE A 5 4.94 45.02 27.57
CA ILE A 5 6.06 44.23 27.07
C ILE A 5 6.26 44.53 25.60
N ASN A 6 7.44 45.11 25.33
CA ASN A 6 7.94 45.58 24.07
C ASN A 6 8.00 44.51 22.96
N LEU A 7 7.51 44.92 21.80
CA LEU A 7 7.81 44.28 20.52
C LEU A 7 9.30 44.52 20.18
N SER A 8 10.05 43.46 20.02
CA SER A 8 11.32 43.49 19.34
C SER A 8 11.13 42.89 17.93
N LEU A 9 11.00 43.79 16.99
CA LEU A 9 10.93 43.53 15.55
C LEU A 9 12.35 43.27 15.04
N SER A 10 12.74 42.02 14.90
CA SER A 10 14.00 41.63 14.26
C SER A 10 13.76 41.30 12.79
N LEU A 11 14.06 42.29 11.96
CA LEU A 11 14.04 42.26 10.51
C LEU A 11 15.29 41.50 10.04
N LEU A 12 15.17 40.21 9.72
CA LEU A 12 16.20 39.45 9.00
C LEU A 12 15.89 39.49 7.51
N LEU A 13 16.55 40.42 6.83
CA LEU A 13 16.67 40.46 5.37
C LEU A 13 17.46 39.25 4.89
N PHE A 14 16.76 38.21 4.39
CA PHE A 14 17.40 37.18 3.59
C PHE A 14 17.60 37.67 2.17
N VAL A 15 18.84 38.03 1.89
CA VAL A 15 19.31 38.28 0.52
C VAL A 15 19.29 36.95 -0.24
N TRP A 16 18.33 36.80 -1.12
CA TRP A 16 18.25 35.71 -2.06
C TRP A 16 19.24 35.95 -3.20
N VAL A 17 20.42 35.35 -3.09
CA VAL A 17 21.36 35.29 -4.23
C VAL A 17 20.81 34.24 -5.21
N GLY A 18 20.25 34.74 -6.31
CA GLY A 18 19.81 33.95 -7.43
C GLY A 18 20.97 33.28 -8.13
N THR A 19 21.13 31.98 -7.97
CA THR A 19 21.93 31.15 -8.88
C THR A 19 20.98 30.58 -9.92
N SER A 20 20.93 31.23 -11.06
CA SER A 20 20.30 30.70 -12.28
C SER A 20 21.12 29.50 -12.76
N ILE A 21 20.68 28.29 -12.40
CA ILE A 21 21.17 27.09 -13.04
C ILE A 21 20.38 26.92 -14.33
N SER A 22 21.00 27.31 -15.45
CA SER A 22 20.56 26.99 -16.79
C SER A 22 20.62 25.45 -16.97
N VAL A 23 19.52 24.75 -16.79
CA VAL A 23 19.34 23.40 -17.28
C VAL A 23 18.77 23.49 -18.71
N ALA A 24 19.62 23.95 -19.62
CA ALA A 24 19.43 23.72 -21.03
C ALA A 24 20.48 22.68 -21.43
N ALA A 25 20.11 21.43 -21.53
CA ALA A 25 20.68 20.45 -22.44
C ALA A 25 20.18 19.05 -22.06
N ASN A 26 19.51 18.49 -23.02
CA ASN A 26 19.35 17.06 -23.27
C ASN A 26 17.92 16.50 -23.20
N VAL A 27 17.03 17.12 -23.97
CA VAL A 27 15.79 16.48 -24.44
C VAL A 27 15.99 15.99 -25.89
N GLN A 28 17.11 15.36 -26.18
CA GLN A 28 17.36 14.74 -27.48
C GLN A 28 18.12 13.43 -27.29
N GLN A 29 17.46 12.43 -26.73
CA GLN A 29 17.87 11.03 -26.84
C GLN A 29 16.83 10.06 -26.24
N VAL A 30 15.59 10.17 -26.67
CA VAL A 30 14.54 9.16 -26.41
C VAL A 30 13.84 8.68 -27.68
N ASP A 31 14.43 8.96 -28.84
CA ASP A 31 13.99 8.37 -30.10
C ASP A 31 15.04 7.36 -30.56
N GLU A 32 15.09 6.21 -29.95
CA GLU A 32 15.57 4.96 -30.54
C GLU A 32 15.49 3.80 -29.55
N ILE A 33 14.28 3.52 -29.03
CA ILE A 33 14.01 2.14 -28.63
C ILE A 33 13.39 1.49 -29.86
N GLN A 34 14.27 1.16 -30.79
CA GLN A 34 14.02 0.23 -31.88
C GLN A 34 13.31 -1.00 -31.35
N SER A 35 12.17 -1.30 -31.97
CA SER A 35 11.45 -2.55 -31.93
C SER A 35 12.39 -3.77 -31.85
N ALA A 36 12.77 -4.15 -30.65
CA ALA A 36 13.27 -5.49 -30.41
C ALA A 36 12.09 -6.44 -30.59
N GLN A 37 11.94 -6.94 -31.82
CA GLN A 37 11.13 -8.10 -32.13
C GLN A 37 11.48 -9.19 -31.14
N CYS A 38 10.50 -9.57 -30.30
CA CYS A 38 10.57 -10.76 -29.49
C CYS A 38 10.56 -11.98 -30.43
N PRO A 39 11.69 -12.67 -30.63
CA PRO A 39 11.67 -13.93 -31.34
C PRO A 39 11.14 -14.98 -30.36
N HIS A 40 10.16 -15.73 -30.82
CA HIS A 40 9.49 -16.86 -30.19
C HIS A 40 8.26 -16.55 -29.33
N ALA A 41 7.13 -16.56 -30.00
CA ALA A 41 5.88 -16.98 -29.35
C ALA A 41 6.16 -18.34 -28.63
N PRO A 42 5.98 -18.45 -27.32
CA PRO A 42 6.13 -19.73 -26.66
C PRO A 42 4.99 -20.64 -27.11
N GLN A 43 5.39 -21.75 -27.72
CA GLN A 43 4.50 -22.87 -28.05
C GLN A 43 3.61 -23.19 -26.86
N ALA A 44 2.33 -23.44 -27.15
CA ALA A 44 1.29 -23.79 -26.20
C ALA A 44 1.79 -24.82 -25.17
N TYR A 45 2.00 -24.37 -23.95
CA TYR A 45 2.21 -25.24 -22.80
C TYR A 45 0.90 -25.97 -22.48
N LYS A 46 0.71 -27.17 -23.10
CA LYS A 46 -0.29 -28.11 -22.66
C LYS A 46 -0.01 -28.53 -21.22
N GLY A 47 -0.93 -28.24 -20.32
CA GLY A 47 -1.13 -28.99 -19.09
C GLY A 47 -0.24 -28.71 -17.89
N LYS A 48 -0.09 -27.45 -17.44
CA LYS A 48 0.17 -27.18 -16.02
C LYS A 48 -1.17 -26.85 -15.37
N LYS A 49 -1.65 -27.71 -14.45
CA LYS A 49 -2.71 -27.38 -13.50
C LYS A 49 -2.37 -25.99 -12.96
N LYS A 50 -3.21 -24.98 -13.25
CA LYS A 50 -3.10 -23.67 -12.62
C LYS A 50 -3.12 -23.95 -11.13
N CYS A 51 -1.99 -23.79 -10.46
CA CYS A 51 -1.91 -23.82 -9.00
C CYS A 51 -2.69 -22.61 -8.53
N GLY A 52 -4.02 -22.78 -8.41
CA GLY A 52 -4.91 -21.74 -7.99
C GLY A 52 -4.53 -21.35 -6.56
N PHE A 53 -4.47 -20.05 -6.28
CA PHE A 53 -4.26 -19.54 -4.93
C PHE A 53 -5.37 -20.06 -4.01
N ASP A 54 -5.00 -20.95 -3.06
CA ASP A 54 -5.92 -21.49 -2.08
C ASP A 54 -6.09 -20.49 -0.91
N LYS A 55 -7.20 -19.77 -0.95
CA LYS A 55 -7.56 -18.75 0.06
C LYS A 55 -7.72 -19.36 1.46
N LYS A 56 -8.20 -20.60 1.58
CA LYS A 56 -8.37 -21.28 2.87
C LYS A 56 -7.03 -21.64 3.47
N LYS A 57 -6.17 -22.27 2.68
CA LYS A 57 -4.80 -22.61 3.08
C LYS A 57 -4.01 -21.36 3.48
N PHE A 58 -4.08 -20.30 2.68
CA PHE A 58 -3.44 -19.03 3.00
C PHE A 58 -3.90 -18.45 4.35
N LYS A 59 -5.23 -18.40 4.59
CA LYS A 59 -5.77 -17.91 5.86
C LYS A 59 -5.30 -18.76 7.03
N HIS A 60 -5.27 -20.07 6.86
CA HIS A 60 -4.81 -21.00 7.91
C HIS A 60 -3.33 -20.77 8.24
N GLU A 61 -2.46 -20.75 7.25
CA GLU A 61 -1.02 -20.53 7.42
C GLU A 61 -0.73 -19.17 8.06
N LEU A 62 -1.43 -18.12 7.63
CA LEU A 62 -1.31 -16.78 8.20
C LEU A 62 -1.75 -16.76 9.66
N THR A 63 -2.87 -17.41 9.99
CA THR A 63 -3.37 -17.52 11.37
C THR A 63 -2.35 -18.20 12.28
N VAL A 64 -1.83 -19.35 11.89
CA VAL A 64 -0.82 -20.09 12.64
C VAL A 64 0.43 -19.24 12.84
N PHE A 65 0.91 -18.60 11.80
CA PHE A 65 2.11 -17.78 11.85
C PHE A 65 1.94 -16.57 12.78
N ILE A 66 0.86 -15.80 12.64
CA ILE A 66 0.62 -14.64 13.50
C ILE A 66 0.43 -15.06 14.96
N THR A 67 -0.34 -16.12 15.23
CA THR A 67 -0.57 -16.59 16.60
C THR A 67 0.74 -16.93 17.29
N LYS A 68 1.62 -17.67 16.63
CA LYS A 68 2.95 -18.05 17.14
C LYS A 68 3.82 -16.82 17.43
N GLU A 69 3.94 -15.92 16.47
CA GLU A 69 4.86 -14.77 16.55
C GLU A 69 4.38 -13.72 17.55
N SER A 70 3.06 -13.54 17.71
CA SER A 70 2.49 -12.58 18.64
C SER A 70 2.39 -13.09 20.08
N GLY A 71 2.46 -14.43 20.27
CA GLY A 71 2.26 -15.07 21.57
C GLY A 71 0.81 -15.00 22.05
N MET A 72 -0.16 -15.04 21.13
CA MET A 72 -1.58 -15.13 21.48
C MET A 72 -1.91 -16.53 21.99
N ASN A 73 -2.76 -16.62 23.02
CA ASN A 73 -3.38 -17.86 23.42
C ASN A 73 -4.55 -18.22 22.49
N VAL A 74 -5.08 -19.43 22.64
CA VAL A 74 -6.17 -19.94 21.77
C VAL A 74 -7.42 -19.08 21.83
N ASN A 75 -7.81 -18.58 23.00
CA ASN A 75 -8.99 -17.74 23.15
C ASN A 75 -8.82 -16.37 22.52
N GLU A 76 -7.63 -15.76 22.72
CA GLU A 76 -7.28 -14.49 22.06
C GLU A 76 -7.27 -14.64 20.53
N ALA A 77 -6.65 -15.68 20.01
CA ALA A 77 -6.61 -15.94 18.59
C ALA A 77 -8.01 -16.15 17.99
N ARG A 78 -8.86 -16.93 18.68
CA ARG A 78 -10.25 -17.16 18.26
C ARG A 78 -11.05 -15.85 18.15
N ALA A 79 -10.86 -14.93 19.08
CA ALA A 79 -11.53 -13.62 19.05
C ALA A 79 -10.90 -12.66 18.03
N PHE A 80 -9.58 -12.67 17.91
CA PHE A 80 -8.81 -11.73 17.08
C PHE A 80 -9.01 -11.94 15.57
N PHE A 81 -8.90 -13.17 15.07
CA PHE A 81 -8.83 -13.41 13.63
C PHE A 81 -10.10 -13.06 12.86
N PRO A 82 -11.33 -13.27 13.35
CA PRO A 82 -12.52 -12.80 12.64
C PRO A 82 -12.46 -11.30 12.36
N VAL A 83 -12.14 -10.48 13.38
CA VAL A 83 -12.03 -9.03 13.27
C VAL A 83 -10.85 -8.60 12.39
N PHE A 84 -9.73 -9.29 12.50
CA PHE A 84 -8.55 -9.05 11.67
C PHE A 84 -8.82 -9.32 10.17
N PHE A 85 -9.49 -10.41 9.85
CA PHE A 85 -9.84 -10.71 8.45
C PHE A 85 -10.94 -9.80 7.90
N GLU A 86 -11.89 -9.37 8.74
CA GLU A 86 -12.89 -8.36 8.37
C GLU A 86 -12.22 -7.02 8.03
N MET A 87 -11.25 -6.57 8.83
CA MET A 87 -10.43 -5.40 8.54
C MET A 87 -9.74 -5.52 7.18
N ARG A 88 -9.05 -6.63 6.94
CA ARG A 88 -8.34 -6.87 5.67
C ARG A 88 -9.27 -6.86 4.46
N GLU A 89 -10.47 -7.42 4.61
CA GLU A 89 -11.48 -7.41 3.55
C GLU A 89 -11.98 -5.99 3.26
N SER A 90 -12.26 -5.21 4.31
CA SER A 90 -12.68 -3.82 4.19
C SER A 90 -11.62 -2.97 3.48
N MET A 91 -10.32 -3.15 3.84
CA MET A 91 -9.21 -2.47 3.18
C MET A 91 -9.10 -2.85 1.71
N ARG A 92 -9.21 -4.15 1.42
CA ARG A 92 -9.15 -4.67 0.05
C ARG A 92 -10.28 -4.11 -0.81
N HIS A 93 -11.47 -3.95 -0.23
CA HIS A 93 -12.62 -3.40 -0.95
C HIS A 93 -12.38 -1.94 -1.36
N ILE A 94 -11.83 -1.13 -0.46
CA ILE A 94 -11.47 0.26 -0.77
C ILE A 94 -10.39 0.31 -1.86
N GLU A 95 -9.35 -0.53 -1.76
CA GLU A 95 -8.29 -0.58 -2.77
C GLU A 95 -8.84 -0.98 -4.15
N GLN A 96 -9.79 -1.92 -4.20
CA GLN A 96 -10.48 -2.27 -5.45
C GLN A 96 -11.29 -1.10 -6.02
N GLN A 97 -11.92 -0.28 -5.17
CA GLN A 97 -12.63 0.92 -5.63
C GLN A 97 -11.66 1.92 -6.27
N LYS A 98 -10.52 2.20 -5.61
CA LYS A 98 -9.46 3.06 -6.15
C LYS A 98 -8.93 2.55 -7.49
N GLU A 99 -8.66 1.25 -7.57
CA GLU A 99 -8.15 0.63 -8.78
C GLU A 99 -9.16 0.70 -9.94
N ARG A 100 -10.47 0.55 -9.67
CA ARG A 100 -11.51 0.73 -10.68
C ARG A 100 -11.56 2.16 -11.18
N ALA A 101 -11.54 3.15 -10.28
CA ALA A 101 -11.54 4.56 -10.64
C ALA A 101 -10.32 4.90 -11.51
N LEU A 102 -9.13 4.46 -11.12
CA LEU A 102 -7.89 4.64 -11.88
C LEU A 102 -7.95 3.98 -13.26
N ARG A 103 -8.40 2.73 -13.34
CA ARG A 103 -8.51 2.01 -14.62
C ARG A 103 -9.51 2.67 -15.57
N THR A 104 -10.60 3.20 -15.04
CA THR A 104 -11.60 3.93 -15.84
C THR A 104 -11.00 5.22 -16.39
N ALA A 105 -10.29 5.96 -15.55
CA ALA A 105 -9.61 7.19 -15.98
C ALA A 105 -8.54 6.91 -17.04
N ALA A 106 -7.73 5.88 -16.86
CA ALA A 106 -6.64 5.54 -17.77
C ALA A 106 -7.10 5.03 -19.16
N LYS A 107 -8.30 4.43 -19.24
CA LYS A 107 -8.83 3.91 -20.51
C LYS A 107 -9.52 4.98 -21.37
N ASN A 108 -10.03 6.02 -20.75
CA ASN A 108 -10.79 7.08 -21.39
C ASN A 108 -9.86 8.28 -21.55
N ASN A 109 -9.87 8.90 -22.72
CA ASN A 109 -9.19 10.17 -22.92
C ASN A 109 -9.99 11.28 -22.22
N MET A 110 -9.88 11.30 -20.88
CA MET A 110 -10.68 12.16 -20.00
C MET A 110 -10.21 13.60 -20.06
N ALA A 111 -11.16 14.54 -19.98
CA ALA A 111 -10.82 15.95 -19.80
C ALA A 111 -10.12 16.18 -18.45
N GLU A 112 -9.24 17.18 -18.38
CA GLU A 112 -8.47 17.55 -17.19
C GLU A 112 -9.35 17.71 -15.93
N ARG A 113 -10.55 18.29 -16.09
CA ARG A 113 -11.52 18.43 -14.99
C ARG A 113 -11.95 17.07 -14.40
N ASP A 114 -12.15 16.08 -15.26
CA ASP A 114 -12.58 14.75 -14.84
C ASP A 114 -11.43 13.98 -14.20
N CYS A 115 -10.20 14.16 -14.69
CA CYS A 115 -9.01 13.62 -14.03
C CYS A 115 -8.86 14.17 -12.61
N LYS A 116 -9.04 15.48 -12.41
CA LYS A 116 -9.03 16.08 -11.05
C LYS A 116 -10.10 15.49 -10.14
N ARG A 117 -11.31 15.24 -10.68
CA ARG A 117 -12.38 14.59 -9.90
C ARG A 117 -11.98 13.19 -9.45
N VAL A 118 -11.39 12.37 -10.33
CA VAL A 118 -10.91 11.02 -9.96
C VAL A 118 -9.81 11.08 -8.92
N LEU A 119 -8.86 12.00 -9.04
CA LEU A 119 -7.83 12.18 -8.01
C LEU A 119 -8.43 12.55 -6.65
N ASN A 120 -9.40 13.44 -6.60
CA ASN A 120 -10.10 13.79 -5.37
C ASN A 120 -10.87 12.59 -4.77
N GLU A 121 -11.54 11.80 -5.61
CA GLU A 121 -12.21 10.55 -5.19
C GLU A 121 -11.23 9.57 -4.55
N MET A 122 -10.06 9.38 -5.17
CA MET A 122 -9.00 8.51 -4.62
C MET A 122 -8.52 9.02 -3.25
N GLN A 123 -8.36 10.32 -3.07
CA GLN A 123 -7.99 10.91 -1.77
C GLN A 123 -9.07 10.68 -0.69
N GLU A 124 -10.35 10.82 -1.04
CA GLU A 124 -11.45 10.54 -0.10
C GLU A 124 -11.50 9.05 0.28
N LEU A 125 -11.22 8.15 -0.66
CA LEU A 125 -11.10 6.72 -0.38
C LEU A 125 -9.91 6.42 0.56
N ASP A 126 -8.78 7.14 0.44
CA ASP A 126 -7.66 7.01 1.37
C ASP A 126 -8.02 7.50 2.78
N LYS A 127 -8.72 8.62 2.90
CA LYS A 127 -9.23 9.11 4.18
C LYS A 127 -10.22 8.12 4.81
N LYS A 128 -11.09 7.53 4.01
CA LYS A 128 -12.03 6.48 4.44
C LYS A 128 -11.29 5.25 4.94
N ARG A 129 -10.28 4.80 4.19
CA ARG A 129 -9.42 3.67 4.58
C ARG A 129 -8.75 3.92 5.93
N ALA A 130 -8.13 5.09 6.11
CA ALA A 130 -7.45 5.43 7.36
C ALA A 130 -8.40 5.42 8.57
N ARG A 131 -9.62 5.96 8.42
CA ARG A 131 -10.64 5.93 9.49
C ARG A 131 -11.06 4.50 9.84
N ILE A 132 -11.33 3.67 8.85
CA ILE A 132 -11.71 2.27 9.06
C ILE A 132 -10.57 1.50 9.74
N GLU A 133 -9.34 1.67 9.25
CA GLU A 133 -8.15 1.04 9.84
C GLU A 133 -7.99 1.40 11.32
N ALA A 134 -8.13 2.68 11.67
CA ALA A 134 -8.04 3.15 13.05
C ALA A 134 -9.12 2.50 13.95
N GLN A 135 -10.36 2.36 13.46
CA GLN A 135 -11.45 1.72 14.19
C GLN A 135 -11.15 0.24 14.48
N TYR A 136 -10.70 -0.52 13.47
CA TYR A 136 -10.34 -1.92 13.65
C TYR A 136 -9.12 -2.09 14.56
N MET A 137 -8.10 -1.25 14.41
CA MET A 137 -6.92 -1.28 15.26
C MET A 137 -7.28 -1.04 16.74
N ALA A 138 -8.17 -0.10 17.02
CA ALA A 138 -8.65 0.13 18.39
C ALA A 138 -9.42 -1.09 18.95
N ARG A 139 -10.24 -1.76 18.14
CA ARG A 139 -10.94 -3.00 18.53
C ARG A 139 -9.95 -4.13 18.82
N LEU A 140 -9.01 -4.38 17.91
CA LEU A 140 -8.00 -5.43 18.04
C LEU A 140 -7.09 -5.19 19.25
N GLN A 141 -6.72 -3.94 19.52
CA GLN A 141 -5.92 -3.57 20.67
C GLN A 141 -6.62 -3.90 22.00
N LYS A 142 -7.94 -3.68 22.08
CA LYS A 142 -8.75 -4.04 23.26
C LYS A 142 -8.80 -5.56 23.48
N MET A 143 -8.71 -6.36 22.42
CA MET A 143 -8.81 -7.82 22.49
C MET A 143 -7.53 -8.50 22.97
N VAL A 144 -6.36 -8.03 22.51
CA VAL A 144 -5.08 -8.72 22.74
C VAL A 144 -4.01 -7.85 23.40
N GLY A 145 -4.31 -6.58 23.63
CA GLY A 145 -3.35 -5.60 24.14
C GLY A 145 -2.35 -5.09 23.10
N ALA A 146 -1.78 -3.92 23.35
CA ALA A 146 -0.92 -3.22 22.38
C ALA A 146 0.32 -4.02 21.98
N ARG A 147 0.98 -4.69 22.96
CA ARG A 147 2.22 -5.46 22.70
C ARG A 147 1.99 -6.62 21.73
N LYS A 148 0.94 -7.41 21.94
CA LYS A 148 0.60 -8.54 21.06
C LYS A 148 0.12 -8.06 19.70
N LEU A 149 -0.65 -6.99 19.66
CA LEU A 149 -1.10 -6.37 18.40
C LEU A 149 0.10 -5.91 17.55
N LEU A 150 1.06 -5.21 18.11
CA LEU A 150 2.27 -4.79 17.38
C LEU A 150 3.04 -5.98 16.80
N LYS A 151 3.20 -7.06 17.60
CA LYS A 151 3.82 -8.30 17.10
C LYS A 151 3.01 -8.95 15.98
N ALA A 152 1.67 -8.94 16.09
CA ALA A 152 0.79 -9.48 15.05
C ALA A 152 0.90 -8.70 13.74
N ILE A 153 0.97 -7.36 13.81
CA ILE A 153 1.16 -6.49 12.63
C ILE A 153 2.52 -6.76 11.97
N ASP A 154 3.59 -6.86 12.76
CA ASP A 154 4.91 -7.20 12.22
C ASP A 154 4.93 -8.61 11.60
N ALA A 155 4.31 -9.58 12.26
CA ALA A 155 4.18 -10.93 11.74
C ALA A 155 3.43 -10.98 10.41
N ASP A 156 2.31 -10.25 10.27
CA ASP A 156 1.57 -10.13 9.01
C ASP A 156 2.45 -9.59 7.87
N LYS A 157 3.20 -8.52 8.12
CA LYS A 157 4.14 -7.95 7.15
C LYS A 157 5.26 -8.94 6.77
N ARG A 158 5.81 -9.67 7.74
CA ARG A 158 6.84 -10.70 7.51
C ARG A 158 6.30 -11.86 6.69
N PHE A 159 5.09 -12.31 6.99
CA PHE A 159 4.42 -13.36 6.23
C PHE A 159 4.23 -12.96 4.76
N GLY A 160 3.75 -11.74 4.51
CA GLY A 160 3.60 -11.21 3.14
C GLY A 160 4.93 -11.18 2.37
N ARG A 161 6.02 -10.72 3.00
CA ARG A 161 7.37 -10.73 2.39
C ARG A 161 7.86 -12.15 2.08
N ARG A 162 7.61 -13.13 2.95
CA ARG A 162 7.97 -14.54 2.71
C ARG A 162 7.22 -15.11 1.52
N LEU A 163 5.92 -14.88 1.46
CA LEU A 163 5.08 -15.34 0.36
C LEU A 163 5.54 -14.76 -0.98
N PHE A 164 5.80 -13.46 -1.04
CA PHE A 164 6.31 -12.80 -2.22
C PHE A 164 7.65 -13.42 -2.68
N LYS A 165 8.61 -13.62 -1.76
CA LYS A 165 9.88 -14.27 -2.08
C LYS A 165 9.71 -15.70 -2.60
N GLN A 166 8.71 -16.45 -2.14
CA GLN A 166 8.43 -17.80 -2.63
C GLN A 166 7.87 -17.78 -4.06
N MET A 167 7.02 -16.80 -4.36
CA MET A 167 6.41 -16.66 -5.68
C MET A 167 7.38 -16.15 -6.74
N THR A 168 8.39 -15.38 -6.35
CA THR A 168 9.39 -14.78 -7.25
C THR A 168 10.65 -15.62 -7.43
N LYS A 169 10.82 -16.71 -6.67
CA LYS A 169 11.95 -17.62 -6.88
C LYS A 169 11.80 -18.32 -8.23
N PRO A 170 12.79 -18.19 -9.14
CA PRO A 170 12.79 -18.98 -10.36
C PRO A 170 12.80 -20.46 -10.00
N ASN A 171 11.92 -21.25 -10.60
CA ASN A 171 11.99 -22.72 -10.51
C ASN A 171 13.36 -23.16 -11.02
N LYS A 172 14.31 -23.44 -10.12
CA LYS A 172 15.52 -24.18 -10.50
C LYS A 172 15.06 -25.59 -10.87
N LYS A 173 15.03 -25.87 -12.17
CA LYS A 173 15.02 -27.23 -12.70
C LYS A 173 16.41 -27.81 -12.55
#